data_65ec7aae1b25c42f1fc9856820cd66a4
#
_entry.id   65ec7aae1b25c42f1fc9856820cd66a4
#
_cell.length_a   1.000
_cell.length_b   1.000
_cell.length_c   1.000
_cell.angle_alpha   90.00
_cell.angle_beta   90.00
_cell.angle_gamma   90.00
#
_symmetry.space_group_name_H-M   'P 1'
#
loop_
_entity.id
_entity.type
_entity.pdbx_description
1 polymer ?
#
loop_
_entity_poly.entity_id
_entity_poly.type
_entity_poly.pdbx_seq_one_letter_code
_entity_poly.pdbx_strand_id
1 'polypeptide(L)'
;MTNRALLLAAMADGTSRLEGAAFSEDSVHFLKALESMGFKVEADEKRCTVIIEGHGGNIPNKTAGIYVGSAGTAARFLTAFTAMGDGEYVLDSSDQMRKRPMRELLEVLESLGAEFTWLGEEYTFPMKVRGILYGRNPVGDVKEKAEIHSDEPEKNRTDISGKVKLNNDK
;
A
#
# COMPACT_ATOMS: atom_id res chain seq x y z
N MET A 1 -4.21 -15.92 4.87
CA MET A 1 -3.55 -15.76 3.53
C MET A 1 -4.35 -14.83 2.62
N THR A 2 -5.68 -14.94 2.55
CA THR A 2 -6.56 -14.21 1.61
C THR A 2 -6.33 -12.68 1.64
N ASN A 3 -6.38 -12.01 2.79
CA ASN A 3 -6.21 -10.54 2.86
C ASN A 3 -4.88 -10.03 2.28
N ARG A 4 -3.80 -10.81 2.37
CA ARG A 4 -2.51 -10.46 1.74
C ARG A 4 -2.60 -10.54 0.22
N ALA A 5 -3.24 -11.59 -0.29
CA ALA A 5 -3.43 -11.77 -1.73
C ALA A 5 -4.34 -10.68 -2.31
N LEU A 6 -5.42 -10.29 -1.60
CA LEU A 6 -6.30 -9.20 -1.98
C LEU A 6 -5.55 -7.87 -2.10
N LEU A 7 -4.69 -7.55 -1.10
CA LEU A 7 -3.87 -6.34 -1.16
C LEU A 7 -2.91 -6.35 -2.36
N LEU A 8 -2.17 -7.46 -2.54
CA LEU A 8 -1.22 -7.58 -3.64
C LEU A 8 -1.91 -7.49 -5.01
N ALA A 9 -3.11 -8.07 -5.15
CA ALA A 9 -3.91 -7.95 -6.36
C ALA A 9 -4.34 -6.49 -6.63
N ALA A 10 -4.74 -5.75 -5.60
CA ALA A 10 -5.10 -4.33 -5.73
C ALA A 10 -3.89 -3.45 -6.08
N MET A 11 -2.70 -3.81 -5.58
CA MET A 11 -1.45 -3.10 -5.86
C MET A 11 -0.81 -3.49 -7.20
N ALA A 12 -1.17 -4.64 -7.77
CA ALA A 12 -0.66 -5.06 -9.08
C ALA A 12 -1.13 -4.12 -10.19
N ASP A 13 -0.47 -4.17 -11.34
CA ASP A 13 -0.95 -3.55 -12.57
C ASP A 13 -1.79 -4.54 -13.37
N GLY A 14 -3.05 -4.16 -13.68
CA GLY A 14 -3.99 -4.99 -14.42
C GLY A 14 -4.80 -5.98 -13.55
N THR A 15 -5.45 -6.95 -14.21
CA THR A 15 -6.42 -7.84 -13.58
C THR A 15 -5.77 -9.07 -12.96
N SER A 16 -6.05 -9.30 -11.69
CA SER A 16 -5.64 -10.50 -10.94
C SER A 16 -6.84 -11.37 -10.61
N ARG A 17 -6.69 -12.70 -10.81
CA ARG A 17 -7.67 -13.70 -10.40
C ARG A 17 -7.11 -14.52 -9.24
N LEU A 18 -7.81 -14.52 -8.12
CA LEU A 18 -7.46 -15.28 -6.93
C LEU A 18 -8.40 -16.49 -6.81
N GLU A 19 -7.84 -17.70 -6.72
CA GLU A 19 -8.58 -18.93 -6.51
C GLU A 19 -8.34 -19.47 -5.10
N GLY A 20 -9.34 -20.12 -4.50
CA GLY A 20 -9.26 -20.61 -3.13
C GLY A 20 -9.34 -19.49 -2.07
N ALA A 21 -9.95 -18.36 -2.42
CA ALA A 21 -10.15 -17.26 -1.48
C ALA A 21 -11.10 -17.67 -0.35
N ALA A 22 -10.72 -17.40 0.89
CA ALA A 22 -11.58 -17.61 2.05
C ALA A 22 -12.50 -16.40 2.25
N PHE A 23 -13.80 -16.64 2.36
CA PHE A 23 -14.81 -15.61 2.64
C PHE A 23 -15.17 -15.57 4.13
N SER A 24 -14.16 -15.26 4.95
CA SER A 24 -14.36 -14.94 6.35
C SER A 24 -14.88 -13.51 6.53
N GLU A 25 -15.41 -13.18 7.69
CA GLU A 25 -15.82 -11.80 8.01
C GLU A 25 -14.69 -10.79 7.73
N ASP A 26 -13.45 -11.14 8.08
CA ASP A 26 -12.25 -10.32 7.84
C ASP A 26 -12.00 -10.05 6.35
N SER A 27 -12.15 -11.07 5.51
CA SER A 27 -11.92 -10.91 4.06
C SER A 27 -13.08 -10.19 3.38
N VAL A 28 -14.30 -10.36 3.87
CA VAL A 28 -15.47 -9.60 3.38
C VAL A 28 -15.29 -8.10 3.70
N HIS A 29 -14.83 -7.75 4.91
CA HIS A 29 -14.52 -6.35 5.22
C HIS A 29 -13.38 -5.80 4.34
N PHE A 30 -12.38 -6.62 4.05
CA PHE A 30 -11.29 -6.21 3.17
C PHE A 30 -11.78 -5.93 1.74
N LEU A 31 -12.63 -6.80 1.18
CA LEU A 31 -13.23 -6.61 -0.15
C LEU A 31 -14.05 -5.31 -0.21
N LYS A 32 -14.92 -5.07 0.79
CA LYS A 32 -15.69 -3.84 0.89
C LYS A 32 -14.81 -2.58 1.01
N ALA A 33 -13.69 -2.70 1.72
CA ALA A 33 -12.72 -1.62 1.81
C ALA A 33 -12.10 -1.31 0.44
N LEU A 34 -11.71 -2.33 -0.34
CA LEU A 34 -11.21 -2.14 -1.70
C LEU A 34 -12.27 -1.50 -2.62
N GLU A 35 -13.53 -1.95 -2.56
CA GLU A 35 -14.64 -1.34 -3.31
C GLU A 35 -14.83 0.13 -2.94
N SER A 36 -14.78 0.49 -1.64
CA SER A 36 -14.90 1.90 -1.20
C SER A 36 -13.74 2.77 -1.69
N MET A 37 -12.54 2.20 -1.83
CA MET A 37 -11.37 2.84 -2.44
C MET A 37 -11.44 2.91 -3.97
N GLY A 38 -12.50 2.39 -4.59
CA GLY A 38 -12.76 2.49 -6.03
C GLY A 38 -12.19 1.35 -6.88
N PHE A 39 -11.66 0.29 -6.27
CA PHE A 39 -11.23 -0.90 -7.00
C PHE A 39 -12.44 -1.67 -7.54
N LYS A 40 -12.34 -2.19 -8.76
CA LYS A 40 -13.32 -3.13 -9.28
C LYS A 40 -13.02 -4.51 -8.71
N VAL A 41 -14.00 -5.05 -7.99
CA VAL A 41 -13.92 -6.35 -7.32
C VAL A 41 -15.09 -7.21 -7.76
N GLU A 42 -14.81 -8.39 -8.27
CA GLU A 42 -15.80 -9.43 -8.54
C GLU A 42 -15.52 -10.62 -7.63
N ALA A 43 -16.45 -10.94 -6.74
CA ALA A 43 -16.28 -11.99 -5.74
C ALA A 43 -17.36 -13.07 -5.93
N ASP A 44 -16.92 -14.33 -6.10
CA ASP A 44 -17.78 -15.53 -6.16
C ASP A 44 -17.45 -16.43 -4.97
N GLU A 45 -18.26 -16.33 -3.93
CA GLU A 45 -18.09 -17.11 -2.70
C GLU A 45 -18.26 -18.62 -2.96
N LYS A 46 -19.20 -19.01 -3.87
CA LYS A 46 -19.45 -20.42 -4.17
C LYS A 46 -18.27 -21.08 -4.85
N ARG A 47 -17.55 -20.35 -5.69
CA ARG A 47 -16.35 -20.81 -6.40
C ARG A 47 -15.06 -20.47 -5.64
N CYS A 48 -15.16 -19.81 -4.50
CA CYS A 48 -14.00 -19.30 -3.76
C CYS A 48 -13.05 -18.49 -4.64
N THR A 49 -13.60 -17.62 -5.50
CA THR A 49 -12.83 -16.86 -6.49
C THR A 49 -13.05 -15.37 -6.30
N VAL A 50 -11.97 -14.59 -6.42
CA VAL A 50 -12.02 -13.12 -6.43
C VAL A 50 -11.22 -12.61 -7.62
N ILE A 51 -11.78 -11.67 -8.38
CA ILE A 51 -11.11 -10.95 -9.46
C ILE A 51 -11.00 -9.49 -9.05
N ILE A 52 -9.81 -8.91 -9.16
CA ILE A 52 -9.54 -7.51 -8.83
C ILE A 52 -8.80 -6.86 -9.98
N GLU A 53 -9.27 -5.68 -10.40
CA GLU A 53 -8.52 -4.80 -11.30
C GLU A 53 -7.60 -3.91 -10.44
N GLY A 54 -6.30 -4.21 -10.47
CA GLY A 54 -5.28 -3.46 -9.76
C GLY A 54 -4.78 -2.26 -10.56
N HIS A 55 -4.23 -1.26 -9.87
CA HIS A 55 -3.86 0.02 -10.45
C HIS A 55 -2.39 0.41 -10.20
N GLY A 56 -1.47 -0.57 -10.15
CA GLY A 56 -0.04 -0.32 -10.01
C GLY A 56 0.33 0.45 -8.72
N GLY A 57 -0.37 0.17 -7.62
CA GLY A 57 -0.18 0.86 -6.34
C GLY A 57 -1.00 2.14 -6.16
N ASN A 58 -1.67 2.64 -7.20
CA ASN A 58 -2.55 3.80 -7.08
C ASN A 58 -3.92 3.41 -6.52
N ILE A 59 -4.47 4.27 -5.67
CA ILE A 59 -5.85 4.11 -5.16
C ILE A 59 -6.77 4.95 -6.03
N PRO A 60 -7.81 4.35 -6.69
CA PRO A 60 -8.66 5.06 -7.64
C PRO A 60 -9.40 6.25 -7.01
N ASN A 61 -10.11 6.04 -5.91
CA ASN A 61 -10.79 7.10 -5.18
C ASN A 61 -9.81 7.82 -4.25
N LYS A 62 -9.72 9.14 -4.36
CA LYS A 62 -8.84 9.94 -3.50
C LYS A 62 -9.45 10.26 -2.13
N THR A 63 -10.69 9.91 -1.93
CA THR A 63 -11.40 10.03 -0.64
C THR A 63 -12.29 8.81 -0.46
N ALA A 64 -12.24 8.19 0.72
CA ALA A 64 -13.13 7.08 1.08
C ALA A 64 -13.28 6.93 2.60
N GLY A 65 -14.42 6.38 3.01
CA GLY A 65 -14.59 5.80 4.34
C GLY A 65 -14.29 4.30 4.28
N ILE A 66 -13.42 3.82 5.16
CA ILE A 66 -12.92 2.46 5.17
C ILE A 66 -13.19 1.84 6.52
N TYR A 67 -13.98 0.77 6.56
CA TYR A 67 -14.21 0.00 7.77
C TYR A 67 -13.45 -1.32 7.72
N VAL A 68 -12.54 -1.52 8.69
CA VAL A 68 -11.61 -2.67 8.69
C VAL A 68 -12.07 -3.86 9.56
N GLY A 69 -13.23 -3.74 10.22
CA GLY A 69 -13.75 -4.77 11.10
C GLY A 69 -12.85 -5.03 12.32
N SER A 70 -12.74 -6.31 12.73
CA SER A 70 -11.92 -6.76 13.87
C SER A 70 -10.56 -7.32 13.44
N ALA A 71 -10.29 -7.37 12.13
CA ALA A 71 -9.11 -8.00 11.56
C ALA A 71 -7.85 -7.15 11.71
N GLY A 72 -6.96 -7.51 12.61
CA GLY A 72 -5.69 -6.81 12.78
C GLY A 72 -4.82 -6.77 11.52
N THR A 73 -4.94 -7.76 10.63
CA THR A 73 -4.26 -7.79 9.33
C THR A 73 -4.83 -6.75 8.37
N ALA A 74 -6.18 -6.69 8.24
CA ALA A 74 -6.86 -5.70 7.41
C ALA A 74 -6.56 -4.28 7.90
N ALA A 75 -6.69 -4.05 9.20
CA ALA A 75 -6.40 -2.77 9.83
C ALA A 75 -5.00 -2.25 9.47
N ARG A 76 -3.96 -3.05 9.68
CA ARG A 76 -2.57 -2.63 9.42
C ARG A 76 -2.26 -2.45 7.94
N PHE A 77 -2.73 -3.37 7.10
CA PHE A 77 -2.45 -3.33 5.66
C PHE A 77 -3.15 -2.16 4.98
N LEU A 78 -4.45 -1.94 5.28
CA LEU A 78 -5.20 -0.86 4.67
C LEU A 78 -4.72 0.51 5.18
N THR A 79 -4.35 0.62 6.46
CA THR A 79 -3.73 1.84 6.98
C THR A 79 -2.41 2.16 6.26
N ALA A 80 -1.52 1.17 6.12
CA ALA A 80 -0.26 1.37 5.41
C ALA A 80 -0.50 1.71 3.93
N PHE A 81 -1.44 1.02 3.26
CA PHE A 81 -1.74 1.25 1.85
C PHE A 81 -2.29 2.66 1.61
N THR A 82 -3.24 3.13 2.42
CA THR A 82 -3.78 4.49 2.33
C THR A 82 -2.75 5.55 2.68
N ALA A 83 -1.91 5.30 3.68
CA ALA A 83 -0.84 6.21 4.07
C ALA A 83 0.23 6.38 2.99
N MET A 84 0.49 5.36 2.17
CA MET A 84 1.44 5.45 1.05
C MET A 84 0.83 6.08 -0.21
N GLY A 85 -0.48 6.34 -0.24
CA GLY A 85 -1.20 6.90 -1.38
C GLY A 85 -1.15 8.42 -1.48
N ASP A 86 -1.98 8.96 -2.37
CA ASP A 86 -2.12 10.39 -2.67
C ASP A 86 -3.50 10.96 -2.27
N GLY A 87 -4.30 10.20 -1.50
CA GLY A 87 -5.65 10.55 -1.08
C GLY A 87 -5.77 10.90 0.41
N GLU A 88 -6.99 11.24 0.81
CA GLU A 88 -7.41 11.45 2.20
C GLU A 88 -8.53 10.45 2.54
N TYR A 89 -8.33 9.66 3.57
CA TYR A 89 -9.22 8.55 3.94
C TYR A 89 -9.62 8.61 5.41
N VAL A 90 -10.86 8.20 5.72
CA VAL A 90 -11.30 7.99 7.09
C VAL A 90 -11.35 6.48 7.35
N LEU A 91 -10.51 6.00 8.26
CA LEU A 91 -10.47 4.61 8.66
C LEU A 91 -11.18 4.42 10.00
N ASP A 92 -12.03 3.40 10.06
CA ASP A 92 -12.71 3.00 11.29
C ASP A 92 -12.70 1.48 11.45
N SER A 93 -12.98 1.03 12.68
CA SER A 93 -12.92 -0.39 13.03
C SER A 93 -13.94 -0.76 14.08
N SER A 94 -14.01 -2.05 14.43
CA SER A 94 -14.76 -2.51 15.58
C SER A 94 -14.15 -2.03 16.90
N ASP A 95 -14.95 -1.98 17.97
CA ASP A 95 -14.49 -1.63 19.33
C ASP A 95 -13.36 -2.54 19.82
N GLN A 96 -13.35 -3.80 19.39
CA GLN A 96 -12.29 -4.74 19.72
C GLN A 96 -10.97 -4.36 19.05
N MET A 97 -11.01 -3.87 17.80
CA MET A 97 -9.81 -3.46 17.06
C MET A 97 -9.28 -2.11 17.55
N ARG A 98 -10.15 -1.19 17.97
CA ARG A 98 -9.76 0.10 18.57
C ARG A 98 -8.87 -0.05 19.81
N LYS A 99 -9.03 -1.15 20.56
CA LYS A 99 -8.22 -1.46 21.76
C LYS A 99 -6.85 -2.07 21.44
N ARG A 100 -6.57 -2.39 20.17
CA ARG A 100 -5.29 -3.01 19.79
C ARG A 100 -4.24 -1.95 19.48
N PRO A 101 -2.97 -2.17 19.89
CA PRO A 101 -1.92 -1.20 19.67
C PRO A 101 -1.64 -1.06 18.16
N MET A 102 -1.63 0.20 17.70
CA MET A 102 -1.31 0.59 16.32
C MET A 102 -0.14 1.60 16.28
N ARG A 103 0.27 2.13 17.44
CA ARG A 103 1.24 3.22 17.58
C ARG A 103 2.52 2.98 16.78
N GLU A 104 3.16 1.84 16.93
CA GLU A 104 4.42 1.54 16.26
C GLU A 104 4.35 1.66 14.73
N LEU A 105 3.26 1.17 14.12
CA LEU A 105 3.03 1.31 12.70
C LEU A 105 2.78 2.77 12.31
N LEU A 106 1.95 3.47 13.07
CA LEU A 106 1.53 4.83 12.78
C LEU A 106 2.69 5.81 12.90
N GLU A 107 3.54 5.69 13.93
CA GLU A 107 4.77 6.49 14.09
C GLU A 107 5.74 6.30 12.91
N VAL A 108 5.89 5.07 12.41
CA VAL A 108 6.69 4.82 11.20
C VAL A 108 6.09 5.51 9.98
N LEU A 109 4.77 5.41 9.77
CA LEU A 109 4.12 6.06 8.65
C LEU A 109 4.17 7.60 8.73
N GLU A 110 4.06 8.17 9.93
CA GLU A 110 4.28 9.60 10.17
C GLU A 110 5.72 10.03 9.84
N SER A 111 6.70 9.23 10.23
CA SER A 111 8.12 9.49 9.90
C SER A 111 8.40 9.46 8.39
N LEU A 112 7.58 8.73 7.62
CA LEU A 112 7.62 8.69 6.15
C LEU A 112 6.84 9.85 5.51
N GLY A 113 6.12 10.65 6.29
CA GLY A 113 5.41 11.83 5.85
C GLY A 113 3.91 11.65 5.63
N ALA A 114 3.30 10.57 6.13
CA ALA A 114 1.85 10.48 6.23
C ALA A 114 1.33 11.37 7.37
N GLU A 115 0.15 11.96 7.19
CA GLU A 115 -0.49 12.78 8.22
C GLU A 115 -1.71 12.04 8.79
N PHE A 116 -1.79 12.00 10.12
CA PHE A 116 -2.92 11.41 10.83
C PHE A 116 -3.67 12.48 11.61
N THR A 117 -5.01 12.42 11.57
CA THR A 117 -5.89 13.21 12.44
C THR A 117 -6.73 12.24 13.25
N TRP A 118 -6.55 12.25 14.54
CA TRP A 118 -7.27 11.38 15.47
C TRP A 118 -8.71 11.88 15.62
N LEU A 119 -9.68 10.99 15.38
CA LEU A 119 -11.11 11.27 15.57
C LEU A 119 -11.62 10.73 16.93
N GLY A 120 -10.72 10.12 17.68
CA GLY A 120 -10.93 9.58 19.00
C GLY A 120 -9.62 9.64 19.81
N GLU A 121 -9.22 8.52 20.41
CA GLU A 121 -7.96 8.40 21.14
C GLU A 121 -6.77 8.34 20.17
N GLU A 122 -5.63 8.95 20.54
CA GLU A 122 -4.42 8.96 19.72
C GLU A 122 -3.92 7.55 19.41
N TYR A 123 -3.43 7.37 18.18
CA TYR A 123 -2.91 6.10 17.66
C TYR A 123 -3.91 4.94 17.67
N THR A 124 -5.21 5.28 17.64
CA THR A 124 -6.30 4.31 17.51
C THR A 124 -7.29 4.71 16.42
N PHE A 125 -8.19 3.79 16.06
CA PHE A 125 -9.35 4.10 15.24
C PHE A 125 -10.44 4.79 16.07
N PRO A 126 -11.31 5.63 15.48
CA PRO A 126 -11.25 6.08 14.10
C PRO A 126 -10.20 7.17 13.88
N MET A 127 -9.65 7.22 12.68
CA MET A 127 -8.66 8.23 12.29
C MET A 127 -8.82 8.64 10.84
N LYS A 128 -8.41 9.88 10.53
CA LYS A 128 -8.23 10.35 9.16
C LYS A 128 -6.77 10.19 8.78
N VAL A 129 -6.52 9.73 7.56
CA VAL A 129 -5.18 9.52 6.99
C VAL A 129 -5.05 10.33 5.72
N ARG A 130 -4.02 11.17 5.63
CA ARG A 130 -3.54 11.74 4.38
C ARG A 130 -2.27 11.02 3.97
N GLY A 131 -2.27 10.52 2.74
CA GLY A 131 -1.13 9.78 2.22
C GLY A 131 0.08 10.66 1.98
N ILE A 132 1.28 10.06 1.97
CA ILE A 132 2.55 10.76 1.77
C ILE A 132 2.67 11.48 0.42
N LEU A 133 1.88 11.06 -0.57
CA LEU A 133 1.83 11.66 -1.90
C LEU A 133 0.71 12.70 -2.03
N TYR A 134 -0.06 12.96 -0.97
CA TYR A 134 -1.17 13.91 -0.99
C TYR A 134 -0.69 15.31 -1.35
N GLY A 135 -1.30 15.90 -2.38
CA GLY A 135 -0.94 17.23 -2.85
C GLY A 135 0.44 17.35 -3.52
N ARG A 136 1.20 16.26 -3.62
CA ARG A 136 2.47 16.26 -4.37
C ARG A 136 2.20 16.01 -5.86
N ASN A 137 2.93 16.75 -6.69
CA ASN A 137 2.91 16.48 -8.13
C ASN A 137 4.05 15.51 -8.45
N PRO A 138 3.77 14.21 -8.75
CA PRO A 138 4.81 13.20 -8.91
C PRO A 138 5.79 13.51 -10.05
N VAL A 139 5.46 14.41 -10.97
CA VAL A 139 6.32 14.82 -12.09
C VAL A 139 7.30 15.93 -11.68
N GLY A 140 6.97 16.74 -10.66
CA GLY A 140 7.84 17.83 -10.17
C GLY A 140 8.94 17.33 -9.24
N ASP A 141 8.59 16.46 -8.30
CA ASP A 141 9.51 15.97 -7.26
C ASP A 141 10.63 15.07 -7.78
N VAL A 142 10.42 14.39 -8.94
CA VAL A 142 11.44 13.55 -9.57
C VAL A 142 12.52 14.40 -10.24
N LYS A 143 12.18 15.58 -10.78
CA LYS A 143 13.16 16.49 -11.42
C LYS A 143 14.08 17.15 -10.39
N GLU A 144 13.53 17.56 -9.25
CA GLU A 144 14.32 18.20 -8.19
C GLU A 144 15.33 17.25 -7.54
N LYS A 145 14.99 15.96 -7.37
CA LYS A 145 15.94 14.93 -6.89
C LYS A 145 16.98 14.52 -7.93
N ALA A 146 16.68 14.62 -9.21
CA ALA A 146 17.64 14.31 -10.27
C ALA A 146 18.70 15.42 -10.43
N GLU A 147 18.35 16.68 -10.15
CA GLU A 147 19.30 17.81 -10.20
C GLU A 147 20.26 17.85 -9.01
N ILE A 148 19.87 17.32 -7.85
CA ILE A 148 20.74 17.28 -6.66
C ILE A 148 21.88 16.25 -6.78
N HIS A 149 21.77 15.27 -7.70
CA HIS A 149 22.79 14.22 -7.88
C HIS A 149 23.79 14.49 -9.02
N SER A 150 23.71 15.64 -9.70
CA SER A 150 24.60 15.98 -10.81
C SER A 150 25.88 16.74 -10.45
N ASP A 151 26.05 17.13 -9.16
CA ASP A 151 27.16 17.96 -8.70
C ASP A 151 28.24 17.22 -7.89
N GLU A 152 28.35 15.90 -7.97
CA GLU A 152 29.55 15.21 -7.46
C GLU A 152 30.66 15.21 -8.53
N PRO A 153 31.86 15.72 -8.20
CA PRO A 153 32.96 15.78 -9.17
C PRO A 153 33.49 14.37 -9.45
N GLU A 154 33.56 14.08 -10.73
CA GLU A 154 34.11 12.88 -11.36
C GLU A 154 35.58 12.64 -10.95
N LYS A 155 35.82 11.95 -9.82
CA LYS A 155 37.13 11.43 -9.45
C LYS A 155 37.00 9.95 -9.07
N ASN A 156 37.66 9.12 -9.89
CA ASN A 156 37.89 7.68 -9.78
C ASN A 156 36.85 6.76 -10.47
N ARG A 157 36.83 6.80 -11.80
CA ARG A 157 36.54 5.59 -12.57
C ARG A 157 37.85 4.85 -12.86
N THR A 158 38.20 3.86 -12.06
CA THR A 158 39.15 2.84 -12.45
C THR A 158 38.51 1.92 -13.47
N ASP A 159 39.07 1.93 -14.67
CA ASP A 159 38.72 1.10 -15.82
C ASP A 159 38.97 -0.39 -15.46
N ILE A 160 37.89 -1.18 -15.32
CA ILE A 160 37.99 -2.64 -15.16
C ILE A 160 37.63 -3.29 -16.50
N SER A 161 38.51 -3.09 -17.50
CA SER A 161 38.49 -3.89 -18.70
C SER A 161 39.34 -5.17 -18.53
N GLY A 162 38.84 -6.09 -17.69
CA GLY A 162 39.39 -7.43 -17.52
C GLY A 162 38.89 -8.37 -18.61
N LYS A 163 39.67 -8.56 -19.68
CA LYS A 163 39.47 -9.63 -20.65
C LYS A 163 39.61 -11.00 -19.98
N VAL A 164 38.50 -11.71 -19.80
CA VAL A 164 38.56 -13.14 -19.48
C VAL A 164 38.88 -13.92 -20.73
N LYS A 165 40.12 -14.41 -20.85
CA LYS A 165 40.49 -15.44 -21.83
C LYS A 165 40.06 -16.80 -21.27
N LEU A 166 39.13 -17.44 -21.94
CA LEU A 166 38.82 -18.88 -21.79
C LEU A 166 39.95 -19.66 -22.48
N ASN A 167 40.82 -20.33 -21.73
CA ASN A 167 41.70 -21.35 -22.25
C ASN A 167 40.88 -22.66 -22.37
N ASN A 168 40.65 -23.04 -23.60
CA ASN A 168 40.39 -24.43 -24.00
C ASN A 168 41.77 -25.11 -24.16
N ASP A 169 42.07 -26.08 -23.32
CA ASP A 169 43.05 -27.11 -23.63
C ASP A 169 42.70 -28.42 -22.96
N LYS A 170 42.39 -29.41 -23.83
CA LYS A 170 42.41 -30.86 -23.76
C LYS A 170 41.53 -31.58 -22.77
#